data_6a44284b5ff894751751f3554fd85b02
#
_entry.id   6a44284b5ff894751751f3554fd85b02
#
_cell.length_a   1.000
_cell.length_b   1.000
_cell.length_c   1.000
_cell.angle_alpha   90.00
_cell.angle_beta   90.00
_cell.angle_gamma   90.00
#
_symmetry.space_group_name_H-M   'P 1'
#
loop_
_entity.id
_entity.type
_entity.pdbx_description
1 polymer ?
#
loop_
_entity_poly.entity_id
_entity_poly.type
_entity_poly.pdbx_seq_one_letter_code
_entity_poly.pdbx_strand_id
1 'polypeptide(L)'
;EICACLVGSEMCIRDRSLFHDTSALGITPDDIGGCPVGCLGIPEFGTDFVIQMVVDTKPQTLSDLIRISGLSHGTDVWLNNAQDLIKSGKATISTAICTRDDIMTYLINKGMDSEESFTIMERVRKGTVAKGKCKEWPEFKKDMAEHNVPDWYVWSCEQIKYMFPKAHAAAYVMMAYRIAYCKINYPLAYYGAYFGIRADAFSYEIMCQGKEKLQYYIDDYNRRSATLSKKEQDTMKDMKIVQEMYARGFEFEPLDIYKAQATKFLIVNGKLMPPLSSIDGMGEKAAEAVAEASKDGTYLSLDDFRQRTKASKTVIDTMVELGILADLPASNQLSLFDF
;
A
#
# COMPACT_ATOMS: atom_id res chain seq x y z
N GLU A 1 4.73 10.23 -23.08
CA GLU A 1 6.12 9.86 -22.75
C GLU A 1 6.21 8.77 -21.68
N ILE A 2 5.43 8.84 -20.58
CA ILE A 2 5.42 7.81 -19.52
C ILE A 2 5.00 6.43 -20.07
N CYS A 3 4.09 6.36 -21.05
CA CYS A 3 3.69 5.08 -21.66
C CYS A 3 4.75 4.46 -22.57
N ALA A 4 5.59 5.27 -23.21
CA ALA A 4 6.68 4.79 -24.05
C ALA A 4 7.84 4.19 -23.23
N CYS A 5 8.05 4.70 -22.00
CA CYS A 5 9.04 4.17 -21.06
C CYS A 5 8.67 2.81 -20.46
N LEU A 6 7.40 2.38 -20.56
CA LEU A 6 6.91 1.12 -20.02
C LEU A 6 7.17 -0.10 -20.95
N VAL A 7 7.69 0.12 -22.15
CA VAL A 7 7.92 -0.95 -23.14
C VAL A 7 9.38 -0.92 -23.58
N GLY A 8 10.26 -1.56 -22.82
CA GLY A 8 11.55 -2.01 -23.36
C GLY A 8 12.82 -1.23 -22.98
N SER A 9 12.82 -0.38 -21.94
CA SER A 9 14.05 0.27 -21.43
C SER A 9 14.56 -0.38 -20.14
N GLU A 10 15.83 -0.11 -19.78
CA GLU A 10 16.42 -0.52 -18.49
C GLU A 10 15.61 -0.06 -17.27
N MET A 11 14.84 1.04 -17.39
CA MET A 11 13.90 1.50 -16.38
C MET A 11 12.85 0.44 -16.01
N CYS A 12 12.33 -0.31 -16.99
CA CYS A 12 11.37 -1.39 -16.75
C CYS A 12 11.96 -2.56 -15.95
N ILE A 13 13.27 -2.78 -15.99
CA ILE A 13 13.95 -3.83 -15.23
C ILE A 13 14.06 -3.41 -13.76
N ARG A 14 14.46 -2.18 -13.50
CA ARG A 14 14.65 -1.65 -12.15
C ARG A 14 13.33 -1.52 -11.37
N ASP A 15 12.25 -1.11 -12.04
CA ASP A 15 10.92 -0.99 -11.41
C ASP A 15 10.34 -2.37 -11.08
N ARG A 16 10.62 -3.39 -11.89
CA ARG A 16 10.24 -4.79 -11.62
C ARG A 16 10.98 -5.38 -10.44
N SER A 17 12.22 -4.96 -10.18
CA SER A 17 13.00 -5.51 -9.08
C SER A 17 12.37 -5.27 -7.71
N LEU A 18 11.50 -4.26 -7.54
CA LEU A 18 10.70 -4.08 -6.34
C LEU A 18 9.85 -5.31 -5.95
N PHE A 19 9.44 -6.10 -6.95
CA PHE A 19 8.65 -7.31 -6.75
C PHE A 19 9.52 -8.56 -6.55
N HIS A 20 10.85 -8.43 -6.59
CA HIS A 20 11.79 -9.53 -6.38
C HIS A 20 12.54 -9.40 -5.05
N ASP A 21 13.01 -8.19 -4.75
CA ASP A 21 13.81 -7.88 -3.58
C ASP A 21 13.75 -6.39 -3.22
N THR A 22 14.59 -5.95 -2.30
CA THR A 22 14.68 -4.56 -1.83
C THR A 22 15.80 -3.76 -2.49
N SER A 23 16.58 -4.35 -3.39
CA SER A 23 17.81 -3.75 -3.96
C SER A 23 17.55 -2.45 -4.72
N ALA A 24 16.41 -2.37 -5.44
CA ALA A 24 16.00 -1.14 -6.14
C ALA A 24 15.79 0.06 -5.21
N LEU A 25 15.52 -0.19 -3.93
CA LEU A 25 15.37 0.83 -2.90
C LEU A 25 16.71 1.17 -2.21
N GLY A 26 17.77 0.35 -2.45
CA GLY A 26 19.07 0.51 -1.80
C GLY A 26 19.09 0.11 -0.33
N ILE A 27 18.20 -0.78 0.10
CA ILE A 27 18.06 -1.26 1.48
C ILE A 27 18.01 -2.79 1.52
N THR A 28 18.12 -3.34 2.72
CA THR A 28 17.99 -4.78 2.99
C THR A 28 16.62 -5.12 3.62
N PRO A 29 16.18 -6.38 3.57
CA PRO A 29 14.98 -6.80 4.30
C PRO A 29 15.01 -6.48 5.79
N ASP A 30 16.17 -6.59 6.45
CA ASP A 30 16.33 -6.32 7.88
C ASP A 30 16.05 -4.85 8.23
N ASP A 31 16.31 -3.93 7.30
CA ASP A 31 16.03 -2.50 7.49
C ASP A 31 14.52 -2.18 7.56
N ILE A 32 13.68 -3.09 7.10
CA ILE A 32 12.22 -2.92 6.99
C ILE A 32 11.45 -4.08 7.63
N GLY A 33 11.93 -4.55 8.78
CA GLY A 33 11.24 -5.56 9.57
C GLY A 33 11.15 -6.94 8.92
N GLY A 34 12.11 -7.29 8.06
CA GLY A 34 12.20 -8.59 7.39
C GLY A 34 11.33 -8.71 6.12
N CYS A 35 10.77 -7.63 5.60
CA CYS A 35 10.02 -7.66 4.35
C CYS A 35 10.95 -7.97 3.17
N PRO A 36 10.79 -9.11 2.46
CA PRO A 36 11.76 -9.55 1.47
C PRO A 36 11.70 -8.82 0.14
N VAL A 37 10.67 -7.98 -0.08
CA VAL A 37 10.44 -7.27 -1.34
C VAL A 37 10.13 -5.79 -1.11
N GLY A 38 10.35 -4.96 -2.12
CA GLY A 38 10.15 -3.51 -2.06
C GLY A 38 8.70 -3.04 -2.23
N CYS A 39 7.71 -3.93 -2.09
CA CYS A 39 6.31 -3.66 -2.44
C CYS A 39 5.53 -2.84 -1.40
N LEU A 40 6.09 -2.56 -0.21
CA LEU A 40 5.40 -1.80 0.82
C LEU A 40 4.83 -0.48 0.25
N GLY A 41 3.57 -0.19 0.54
CA GLY A 41 2.87 1.00 0.07
C GLY A 41 2.54 1.03 -1.43
N ILE A 42 2.88 -0.01 -2.20
CA ILE A 42 2.44 -0.12 -3.60
C ILE A 42 1.00 -0.61 -3.64
N PRO A 43 0.07 0.09 -4.32
CA PRO A 43 -1.30 -0.39 -4.51
C PRO A 43 -1.31 -1.81 -5.07
N GLU A 44 -2.28 -2.61 -4.72
CA GLU A 44 -2.44 -4.03 -5.11
C GLU A 44 -1.43 -5.00 -4.48
N PHE A 45 -0.18 -4.58 -4.22
CA PHE A 45 0.93 -5.45 -3.84
C PHE A 45 1.48 -5.21 -2.43
N GLY A 46 1.04 -4.15 -1.75
CA GLY A 46 1.61 -3.71 -0.47
C GLY A 46 0.99 -4.33 0.78
N THR A 47 0.05 -5.26 0.67
CA THR A 47 -0.52 -5.98 1.81
C THR A 47 0.30 -7.22 2.13
N ASP A 48 0.36 -7.62 3.41
CA ASP A 48 1.12 -8.81 3.83
C ASP A 48 0.68 -10.07 3.06
N PHE A 49 -0.62 -10.19 2.77
CA PHE A 49 -1.19 -11.29 1.98
C PHE A 49 -0.63 -11.34 0.55
N VAL A 50 -0.60 -10.21 -0.15
CA VAL A 50 -0.11 -10.17 -1.54
C VAL A 50 1.41 -10.20 -1.59
N ILE A 51 2.12 -9.61 -0.62
CA ILE A 51 3.56 -9.76 -0.47
C ILE A 51 3.93 -11.24 -0.38
N GLN A 52 3.19 -12.03 0.42
CA GLN A 52 3.43 -13.47 0.51
C GLN A 52 3.18 -14.18 -0.83
N MET A 53 2.15 -13.78 -1.60
CA MET A 53 1.92 -14.32 -2.94
C MET A 53 3.08 -14.01 -3.89
N VAL A 54 3.61 -12.79 -3.85
CA VAL A 54 4.79 -12.39 -4.64
C VAL A 54 6.01 -13.25 -4.28
N VAL A 55 6.24 -13.49 -3.00
CA VAL A 55 7.32 -14.35 -2.50
C VAL A 55 7.15 -15.80 -2.95
N ASP A 56 5.92 -16.34 -2.84
CA ASP A 56 5.62 -17.72 -3.22
C ASP A 56 5.72 -17.95 -4.73
N THR A 57 5.35 -16.96 -5.55
CA THR A 57 5.25 -17.10 -7.01
C THR A 57 6.47 -16.60 -7.78
N LYS A 58 7.29 -15.73 -7.19
CA LYS A 58 8.50 -15.14 -7.77
C LYS A 58 8.28 -14.59 -9.20
N PRO A 59 7.39 -13.60 -9.39
CA PRO A 59 6.99 -13.12 -10.70
C PRO A 59 8.17 -12.56 -11.48
N GLN A 60 8.28 -12.91 -12.78
CA GLN A 60 9.37 -12.46 -13.66
C GLN A 60 8.90 -11.44 -14.69
N THR A 61 7.61 -11.36 -14.93
CA THR A 61 7.04 -10.54 -16.00
C THR A 61 5.86 -9.69 -15.50
N LEU A 62 5.51 -8.65 -16.27
CA LEU A 62 4.28 -7.90 -16.02
C LEU A 62 3.04 -8.80 -16.08
N SER A 63 3.06 -9.82 -16.94
CA SER A 63 1.99 -10.82 -17.05
C SER A 63 1.81 -11.58 -15.74
N ASP A 64 2.91 -11.93 -15.05
CA ASP A 64 2.85 -12.62 -13.76
C ASP A 64 2.24 -11.72 -12.68
N LEU A 65 2.57 -10.42 -12.67
CA LEU A 65 1.96 -9.46 -11.76
C LEU A 65 0.44 -9.33 -12.00
N ILE A 66 0.00 -9.31 -13.27
CA ILE A 66 -1.42 -9.30 -13.62
C ILE A 66 -2.11 -10.57 -13.11
N ARG A 67 -1.44 -11.73 -13.20
CA ARG A 67 -1.95 -13.00 -12.66
C ARG A 67 -2.06 -12.97 -11.14
N ILE A 68 -1.06 -12.45 -10.42
CA ILE A 68 -1.10 -12.28 -8.97
C ILE A 68 -2.26 -11.37 -8.55
N SER A 69 -2.48 -10.27 -9.25
CA SER A 69 -3.63 -9.39 -9.00
C SER A 69 -4.95 -10.13 -9.22
N GLY A 70 -5.07 -10.95 -10.27
CA GLY A 70 -6.24 -11.80 -10.48
C GLY A 70 -6.48 -12.81 -9.36
N LEU A 71 -5.42 -13.44 -8.85
CA LEU A 71 -5.47 -14.39 -7.73
C LEU A 71 -5.88 -13.72 -6.42
N SER A 72 -5.42 -12.50 -6.17
CA SER A 72 -5.67 -11.79 -4.90
C SER A 72 -7.09 -11.25 -4.76
N HIS A 73 -7.75 -10.95 -5.86
CA HIS A 73 -9.10 -10.36 -5.87
C HIS A 73 -10.23 -11.39 -5.94
N GLY A 74 -9.93 -12.64 -6.28
CA GLY A 74 -10.92 -13.70 -6.35
C GLY A 74 -11.24 -14.32 -4.99
N THR A 75 -12.35 -15.05 -4.92
CA THR A 75 -12.70 -15.86 -3.75
C THR A 75 -12.36 -17.31 -4.04
N ASP A 76 -11.52 -17.93 -3.20
CA ASP A 76 -11.02 -19.30 -3.33
C ASP A 76 -10.32 -19.56 -4.69
N VAL A 77 -9.60 -18.55 -5.17
CA VAL A 77 -8.74 -18.65 -6.36
C VAL A 77 -7.30 -18.93 -5.96
N TRP A 78 -6.80 -18.27 -4.90
CA TRP A 78 -5.45 -18.46 -4.37
C TRP A 78 -5.40 -19.52 -3.27
N LEU A 79 -5.97 -19.22 -2.10
CA LEU A 79 -5.94 -20.12 -0.95
C LEU A 79 -6.73 -21.39 -1.22
N ASN A 80 -6.18 -22.53 -0.81
CA ASN A 80 -6.75 -23.87 -1.03
C ASN A 80 -7.00 -24.18 -2.52
N ASN A 81 -6.29 -23.55 -3.43
CA ASN A 81 -6.43 -23.74 -4.87
C ASN A 81 -5.08 -23.52 -5.57
N ALA A 82 -4.88 -22.37 -6.25
CA ALA A 82 -3.66 -22.10 -7.01
C ALA A 82 -2.39 -22.19 -6.16
N GLN A 83 -2.44 -21.78 -4.89
CA GLN A 83 -1.32 -21.87 -3.97
C GLN A 83 -0.86 -23.34 -3.80
N ASP A 84 -1.80 -24.25 -3.57
CA ASP A 84 -1.48 -25.68 -3.36
C ASP A 84 -0.96 -26.33 -4.65
N LEU A 85 -1.53 -25.96 -5.79
CA LEU A 85 -1.09 -26.44 -7.09
C LEU A 85 0.35 -25.96 -7.42
N ILE A 86 0.67 -24.71 -7.11
CA ILE A 86 2.02 -24.15 -7.34
C ILE A 86 3.02 -24.78 -6.36
N LYS A 87 2.69 -24.86 -5.06
CA LYS A 87 3.56 -25.47 -4.05
C LYS A 87 3.83 -26.96 -4.31
N SER A 88 2.85 -27.69 -4.85
CA SER A 88 3.02 -29.10 -5.22
C SER A 88 3.70 -29.31 -6.59
N GLY A 89 4.02 -28.24 -7.33
CA GLY A 89 4.61 -28.34 -8.66
C GLY A 89 3.67 -28.81 -9.76
N LYS A 90 2.37 -28.93 -9.50
CA LYS A 90 1.35 -29.30 -10.50
C LYS A 90 1.04 -28.16 -11.47
N ALA A 91 1.19 -26.93 -11.03
CA ALA A 91 1.02 -25.75 -11.84
C ALA A 91 2.14 -24.73 -11.56
N THR A 92 2.28 -23.75 -12.44
CA THR A 92 3.11 -22.56 -12.27
C THR A 92 2.21 -21.33 -12.28
N ILE A 93 2.76 -20.14 -11.96
CA ILE A 93 2.00 -18.90 -12.07
C ILE A 93 1.46 -18.68 -13.50
N SER A 94 2.16 -19.15 -14.52
CA SER A 94 1.75 -19.02 -15.93
C SER A 94 0.71 -20.04 -16.38
N THR A 95 0.52 -21.14 -15.66
CA THR A 95 -0.43 -22.20 -16.03
C THR A 95 -1.65 -22.27 -15.10
N ALA A 96 -1.54 -21.76 -13.88
CA ALA A 96 -2.65 -21.71 -12.92
C ALA A 96 -3.79 -20.79 -13.42
N ILE A 97 -5.01 -21.08 -12.97
CA ILE A 97 -6.18 -20.24 -13.22
C ILE A 97 -6.09 -19.00 -12.33
N CYS A 98 -5.87 -17.83 -12.93
CA CYS A 98 -5.72 -16.57 -12.20
C CYS A 98 -6.86 -15.59 -12.47
N THR A 99 -7.37 -15.55 -13.69
CA THR A 99 -8.47 -14.70 -14.13
C THR A 99 -9.50 -15.54 -14.89
N ARG A 100 -10.73 -15.01 -15.00
CA ARG A 100 -11.79 -15.72 -15.76
C ARG A 100 -11.39 -15.97 -17.21
N ASP A 101 -10.66 -15.04 -17.80
CA ASP A 101 -10.22 -15.11 -19.19
C ASP A 101 -9.25 -16.28 -19.43
N ASP A 102 -8.47 -16.67 -18.39
CA ASP A 102 -7.57 -17.81 -18.48
C ASP A 102 -8.35 -19.12 -18.72
N ILE A 103 -9.55 -19.28 -18.12
CA ILE A 103 -10.38 -20.48 -18.32
C ILE A 103 -10.81 -20.56 -19.77
N MET A 104 -11.44 -19.50 -20.29
CA MET A 104 -11.96 -19.48 -21.66
C MET A 104 -10.87 -19.74 -22.69
N THR A 105 -9.76 -18.99 -22.58
CA THR A 105 -8.65 -19.11 -23.56
C THR A 105 -7.97 -20.47 -23.48
N TYR A 106 -7.83 -21.03 -22.28
CA TYR A 106 -7.23 -22.36 -22.11
C TYR A 106 -8.07 -23.46 -22.79
N LEU A 107 -9.39 -23.46 -22.55
CA LEU A 107 -10.30 -24.45 -23.13
C LEU A 107 -10.37 -24.34 -24.66
N ILE A 108 -10.46 -23.12 -25.20
CA ILE A 108 -10.40 -22.89 -26.64
C ILE A 108 -9.09 -23.41 -27.24
N ASN A 109 -7.94 -23.16 -26.58
CA ASN A 109 -6.64 -23.65 -27.02
C ASN A 109 -6.52 -25.18 -26.92
N LYS A 110 -7.35 -25.84 -26.12
CA LYS A 110 -7.48 -27.30 -26.08
C LYS A 110 -8.36 -27.85 -27.21
N GLY A 111 -9.01 -26.99 -28.00
CA GLY A 111 -9.85 -27.37 -29.12
C GLY A 111 -11.34 -27.45 -28.79
N MET A 112 -11.74 -27.06 -27.56
CA MET A 112 -13.16 -26.99 -27.20
C MET A 112 -13.88 -25.85 -27.91
N ASP A 113 -15.20 -26.00 -28.10
CA ASP A 113 -16.03 -24.97 -28.69
C ASP A 113 -15.96 -23.65 -27.91
N SER A 114 -15.98 -22.52 -28.62
CA SER A 114 -15.79 -21.21 -28.02
C SER A 114 -16.98 -20.76 -27.18
N GLU A 115 -18.22 -21.10 -27.55
CA GLU A 115 -19.43 -20.77 -26.82
C GLU A 115 -19.54 -21.61 -25.54
N GLU A 116 -19.20 -22.90 -25.64
CA GLU A 116 -19.12 -23.78 -24.48
C GLU A 116 -18.02 -23.36 -23.53
N SER A 117 -16.82 -23.05 -24.01
CA SER A 117 -15.70 -22.52 -23.22
C SER A 117 -16.07 -21.23 -22.47
N PHE A 118 -16.82 -20.31 -23.12
CA PHE A 118 -17.35 -19.13 -22.48
C PHE A 118 -18.37 -19.48 -21.40
N THR A 119 -19.26 -20.44 -21.67
CA THR A 119 -20.29 -20.87 -20.71
C THR A 119 -19.64 -21.49 -19.47
N ILE A 120 -18.65 -22.37 -19.64
CA ILE A 120 -17.89 -22.96 -18.53
C ILE A 120 -17.25 -21.84 -17.70
N MET A 121 -16.54 -20.92 -18.35
CA MET A 121 -15.91 -19.76 -17.68
C MET A 121 -16.95 -18.97 -16.85
N GLU A 122 -18.11 -18.67 -17.40
CA GLU A 122 -19.15 -17.93 -16.69
C GLU A 122 -19.73 -18.70 -15.49
N ARG A 123 -19.88 -20.03 -15.59
CA ARG A 123 -20.31 -20.87 -14.49
C ARG A 123 -19.28 -20.90 -13.36
N VAL A 124 -18.01 -21.05 -13.70
CA VAL A 124 -16.88 -21.06 -12.73
C VAL A 124 -16.76 -19.71 -12.05
N ARG A 125 -16.63 -18.60 -12.82
CA ARG A 125 -16.41 -17.28 -12.23
C ARG A 125 -17.51 -16.81 -11.28
N LYS A 126 -18.77 -17.25 -11.51
CA LYS A 126 -19.91 -16.95 -10.63
C LYS A 126 -20.02 -17.91 -9.44
N GLY A 127 -19.14 -18.89 -9.36
CA GLY A 127 -19.09 -19.89 -8.31
C GLY A 127 -20.31 -20.84 -8.34
N THR A 128 -20.99 -20.99 -9.46
CA THR A 128 -22.12 -21.92 -9.57
C THR A 128 -21.64 -23.35 -9.57
N VAL A 129 -20.45 -23.60 -10.11
CA VAL A 129 -19.77 -24.91 -10.06
C VAL A 129 -19.39 -25.26 -8.61
N ALA A 130 -18.65 -24.41 -7.93
CA ALA A 130 -18.21 -24.62 -6.55
C ALA A 130 -19.37 -24.79 -5.54
N LYS A 131 -20.53 -24.18 -5.85
CA LYS A 131 -21.75 -24.29 -5.04
C LYS A 131 -22.61 -25.51 -5.39
N GLY A 132 -22.19 -26.36 -6.33
CA GLY A 132 -22.95 -27.53 -6.81
C GLY A 132 -24.25 -27.17 -7.53
N LYS A 133 -24.37 -25.94 -8.08
CA LYS A 133 -25.58 -25.44 -8.75
C LYS A 133 -25.52 -25.49 -10.27
N CYS A 134 -24.43 -25.96 -10.85
CA CYS A 134 -24.26 -26.12 -12.30
C CYS A 134 -24.71 -27.54 -12.70
N LYS A 135 -25.90 -27.66 -13.27
CA LYS A 135 -26.47 -28.95 -13.68
C LYS A 135 -25.71 -29.56 -14.87
N GLU A 136 -25.17 -28.70 -15.72
CA GLU A 136 -24.42 -29.06 -16.93
C GLU A 136 -22.97 -29.50 -16.62
N TRP A 137 -22.51 -29.32 -15.37
CA TRP A 137 -21.12 -29.58 -15.00
C TRP A 137 -20.58 -31.01 -15.30
N PRO A 138 -21.38 -32.09 -15.12
CA PRO A 138 -20.93 -33.45 -15.49
C PRO A 138 -20.65 -33.60 -17.00
N GLU A 139 -21.43 -32.93 -17.87
CA GLU A 139 -21.24 -32.93 -19.33
C GLU A 139 -20.00 -32.14 -19.70
N PHE A 140 -19.82 -30.94 -19.15
CA PHE A 140 -18.61 -30.15 -19.33
C PHE A 140 -17.34 -30.88 -18.89
N LYS A 141 -17.37 -31.63 -17.80
CA LYS A 141 -16.21 -32.45 -17.38
C LYS A 141 -15.88 -33.55 -18.39
N LYS A 142 -16.89 -34.15 -18.98
CA LYS A 142 -16.67 -35.19 -19.98
C LYS A 142 -16.00 -34.57 -21.24
N ASP A 143 -16.52 -33.47 -21.72
CA ASP A 143 -15.94 -32.76 -22.86
C ASP A 143 -14.50 -32.27 -22.59
N MET A 144 -14.25 -31.68 -21.41
CA MET A 144 -12.90 -31.31 -20.99
C MET A 144 -11.95 -32.52 -20.98
N ALA A 145 -12.39 -33.70 -20.55
CA ALA A 145 -11.58 -34.91 -20.55
C ALA A 145 -11.29 -35.40 -21.97
N GLU A 146 -12.25 -35.34 -22.89
CA GLU A 146 -12.06 -35.66 -24.31
C GLU A 146 -11.03 -34.73 -24.99
N HIS A 147 -10.92 -33.47 -24.53
CA HIS A 147 -9.95 -32.49 -24.99
C HIS A 147 -8.63 -32.47 -24.18
N ASN A 148 -8.38 -33.49 -23.38
CA ASN A 148 -7.14 -33.64 -22.57
C ASN A 148 -6.91 -32.44 -21.62
N VAL A 149 -7.96 -31.94 -20.98
CA VAL A 149 -7.86 -30.99 -19.86
C VAL A 149 -7.45 -31.79 -18.61
N PRO A 150 -6.36 -31.43 -17.90
CA PRO A 150 -5.89 -32.18 -16.76
C PRO A 150 -6.90 -32.14 -15.57
N ASP A 151 -6.96 -33.22 -14.80
CA ASP A 151 -7.85 -33.32 -13.62
C ASP A 151 -7.61 -32.21 -12.62
N TRP A 152 -6.35 -31.78 -12.41
CA TRP A 152 -6.05 -30.67 -11.49
C TRP A 152 -6.65 -29.34 -11.97
N TYR A 153 -6.81 -29.13 -13.28
CA TYR A 153 -7.44 -27.94 -13.83
C TYR A 153 -8.94 -27.94 -13.57
N VAL A 154 -9.59 -29.07 -13.82
CA VAL A 154 -11.02 -29.27 -13.51
C VAL A 154 -11.27 -29.08 -12.02
N TRP A 155 -10.43 -29.70 -11.18
CA TRP A 155 -10.50 -29.53 -9.72
C TRP A 155 -10.34 -28.07 -9.32
N SER A 156 -9.43 -27.32 -9.91
CA SER A 156 -9.26 -25.89 -9.64
C SER A 156 -10.54 -25.09 -9.97
N CYS A 157 -11.18 -25.38 -11.12
CA CYS A 157 -12.47 -24.78 -11.46
C CYS A 157 -13.57 -25.04 -10.42
N GLU A 158 -13.56 -26.22 -9.79
CA GLU A 158 -14.52 -26.61 -8.75
C GLU A 158 -14.33 -25.91 -7.40
N GLN A 159 -13.14 -25.31 -7.16
CA GLN A 159 -12.90 -24.55 -5.92
C GLN A 159 -13.35 -23.08 -6.02
N ILE A 160 -13.34 -22.51 -7.21
CA ILE A 160 -13.48 -21.06 -7.44
C ILE A 160 -14.91 -20.59 -7.16
N LYS A 161 -15.06 -19.64 -6.24
CA LYS A 161 -16.34 -19.03 -5.89
C LYS A 161 -16.61 -17.71 -6.58
N TYR A 162 -15.56 -16.95 -6.90
CA TYR A 162 -15.65 -15.70 -7.64
C TYR A 162 -14.32 -15.33 -8.28
N MET A 163 -14.35 -14.82 -9.52
CA MET A 163 -13.17 -14.38 -10.26
C MET A 163 -13.36 -13.03 -10.93
N PHE A 164 -12.26 -12.29 -11.01
CA PHE A 164 -12.17 -11.04 -11.76
C PHE A 164 -11.72 -11.25 -13.22
N PRO A 165 -12.06 -10.31 -14.12
CA PRO A 165 -11.58 -10.31 -15.48
C PRO A 165 -10.10 -9.86 -15.56
N LYS A 166 -9.36 -10.38 -16.54
CA LYS A 166 -7.96 -10.04 -16.79
C LYS A 166 -7.77 -8.54 -17.08
N ALA A 167 -8.69 -7.94 -17.80
CA ALA A 167 -8.66 -6.50 -18.12
C ALA A 167 -8.70 -5.62 -16.84
N HIS A 168 -9.49 -6.02 -15.83
CA HIS A 168 -9.52 -5.34 -14.54
C HIS A 168 -8.15 -5.45 -13.85
N ALA A 169 -7.62 -6.66 -13.70
CA ALA A 169 -6.31 -6.88 -13.11
C ALA A 169 -5.21 -6.09 -13.84
N ALA A 170 -5.21 -6.09 -15.17
CA ALA A 170 -4.24 -5.36 -15.97
C ALA A 170 -4.29 -3.84 -15.71
N ALA A 171 -5.47 -3.24 -15.61
CA ALA A 171 -5.62 -1.81 -15.34
C ALA A 171 -5.04 -1.41 -13.99
N TYR A 172 -5.32 -2.18 -12.94
CA TYR A 172 -4.79 -1.92 -11.59
C TYR A 172 -3.29 -2.18 -11.47
N VAL A 173 -2.78 -3.23 -12.11
CA VAL A 173 -1.34 -3.51 -12.13
C VAL A 173 -0.58 -2.42 -12.89
N MET A 174 -1.12 -1.90 -13.99
CA MET A 174 -0.52 -0.76 -14.69
C MET A 174 -0.44 0.49 -13.82
N MET A 175 -1.46 0.75 -13.00
CA MET A 175 -1.42 1.84 -12.01
C MET A 175 -0.36 1.56 -10.93
N ALA A 176 -0.36 0.37 -10.34
CA ALA A 176 0.62 -0.04 -9.34
C ALA A 176 2.06 0.09 -9.85
N TYR A 177 2.29 -0.29 -11.11
CA TYR A 177 3.59 -0.18 -11.76
C TYR A 177 4.05 1.27 -11.92
N ARG A 178 3.15 2.20 -12.26
CA ARG A 178 3.43 3.65 -12.30
C ARG A 178 3.79 4.20 -10.92
N ILE A 179 3.11 3.74 -9.87
CA ILE A 179 3.44 4.12 -8.50
C ILE A 179 4.80 3.55 -8.08
N ALA A 180 5.13 2.31 -8.47
CA ALA A 180 6.45 1.72 -8.25
C ALA A 180 7.57 2.55 -8.90
N TYR A 181 7.35 3.03 -10.14
CA TYR A 181 8.26 3.97 -10.80
C TYR A 181 8.47 5.25 -9.99
N CYS A 182 7.38 5.86 -9.51
CA CYS A 182 7.48 7.05 -8.66
C CYS A 182 8.22 6.78 -7.35
N LYS A 183 7.98 5.63 -6.72
CA LYS A 183 8.65 5.23 -5.48
C LYS A 183 10.18 5.15 -5.63
N ILE A 184 10.66 4.69 -6.79
CA ILE A 184 12.10 4.58 -7.07
C ILE A 184 12.68 5.95 -7.48
N ASN A 185 12.05 6.62 -8.45
CA ASN A 185 12.65 7.76 -9.14
C ASN A 185 12.28 9.11 -8.51
N TYR A 186 11.17 9.18 -7.76
CA TYR A 186 10.68 10.40 -7.09
C TYR A 186 10.27 10.11 -5.64
N PRO A 187 11.19 9.57 -4.80
CA PRO A 187 10.85 9.00 -3.50
C PRO A 187 10.15 9.99 -2.56
N LEU A 188 10.64 11.22 -2.41
CA LEU A 188 9.99 12.20 -1.54
C LEU A 188 8.56 12.55 -1.99
N ALA A 189 8.34 12.67 -3.30
CA ALA A 189 7.00 12.90 -3.83
C ALA A 189 6.09 11.68 -3.61
N TYR A 190 6.63 10.47 -3.77
CA TYR A 190 5.89 9.23 -3.47
C TYR A 190 5.49 9.16 -1.99
N TYR A 191 6.44 9.35 -1.05
CA TYR A 191 6.14 9.31 0.37
C TYR A 191 5.19 10.41 0.81
N GLY A 192 5.38 11.64 0.31
CA GLY A 192 4.46 12.75 0.60
C GLY A 192 3.03 12.49 0.11
N ALA A 193 2.88 11.90 -1.08
CA ALA A 193 1.57 11.49 -1.60
C ALA A 193 0.97 10.30 -0.81
N TYR A 194 1.80 9.32 -0.44
CA TYR A 194 1.35 8.18 0.37
C TYR A 194 0.82 8.66 1.72
N PHE A 195 1.62 9.41 2.48
CA PHE A 195 1.24 9.88 3.81
C PHE A 195 0.09 10.88 3.79
N GLY A 196 -0.04 11.69 2.73
CA GLY A 196 -1.11 12.67 2.60
C GLY A 196 -2.45 12.11 2.11
N ILE A 197 -2.46 10.92 1.46
CA ILE A 197 -3.66 10.40 0.79
C ILE A 197 -4.03 8.99 1.25
N ARG A 198 -3.04 8.15 1.58
CA ARG A 198 -3.24 6.72 1.85
C ARG A 198 -3.04 6.32 3.30
N ALA A 199 -2.28 7.11 4.05
CA ALA A 199 -2.08 6.86 5.45
C ALA A 199 -3.34 7.23 6.25
N ASP A 200 -3.88 6.27 6.99
CA ASP A 200 -5.12 6.44 7.75
C ASP A 200 -4.86 6.90 9.20
N ALA A 201 -3.63 6.74 9.69
CA ALA A 201 -3.28 7.01 11.08
C ALA A 201 -1.85 7.56 11.24
N PHE A 202 -1.44 8.47 10.33
CA PHE A 202 -0.15 9.14 10.41
C PHE A 202 -0.11 10.05 11.64
N SER A 203 0.94 9.95 12.46
CA SER A 203 1.17 10.74 13.67
C SER A 203 2.54 11.41 13.61
N TYR A 204 2.57 12.73 13.78
CA TYR A 204 3.81 13.50 13.86
C TYR A 204 4.67 13.04 15.05
N GLU A 205 4.04 12.84 16.20
CA GLU A 205 4.72 12.43 17.42
C GLU A 205 5.44 11.08 17.29
N ILE A 206 4.78 10.11 16.66
CA ILE A 206 5.31 8.75 16.53
C ILE A 206 6.34 8.66 15.39
N MET A 207 6.09 9.35 14.27
CA MET A 207 6.75 9.07 13.00
C MET A 207 7.82 10.10 12.61
N CYS A 208 7.69 11.36 13.08
CA CYS A 208 8.56 12.45 12.59
C CYS A 208 9.71 12.81 13.56
N GLN A 209 9.85 12.09 14.66
CA GLN A 209 10.85 12.37 15.70
C GLN A 209 12.15 11.55 15.56
N GLY A 210 12.41 11.04 14.35
CA GLY A 210 13.62 10.29 14.03
C GLY A 210 13.46 8.77 14.07
N LYS A 211 14.45 8.09 13.47
CA LYS A 211 14.46 6.64 13.25
C LYS A 211 14.41 5.85 14.59
N GLU A 212 15.08 6.33 15.60
CA GLU A 212 15.20 5.62 16.90
C GLU A 212 13.84 5.62 17.63
N LYS A 213 13.15 6.77 17.66
CA LYS A 213 11.83 6.88 18.28
C LYS A 213 10.79 6.04 17.53
N LEU A 214 10.84 6.06 16.20
CA LEU A 214 9.99 5.20 15.37
C LEU A 214 10.21 3.72 15.68
N GLN A 215 11.47 3.27 15.78
CA GLN A 215 11.79 1.88 16.06
C GLN A 215 11.28 1.45 17.45
N TYR A 216 11.39 2.33 18.45
CA TYR A 216 10.83 2.08 19.78
C TYR A 216 9.33 1.78 19.72
N TYR A 217 8.54 2.57 18.95
CA TYR A 217 7.10 2.34 18.78
C TYR A 217 6.81 1.07 17.98
N ILE A 218 7.57 0.77 16.93
CA ILE A 218 7.43 -0.48 16.17
C ILE A 218 7.64 -1.68 17.09
N ASP A 219 8.68 -1.66 17.93
CA ASP A 219 8.99 -2.75 18.85
C ASP A 219 7.92 -2.91 19.93
N ASP A 220 7.39 -1.79 20.45
CA ASP A 220 6.29 -1.82 21.41
C ASP A 220 5.02 -2.40 20.80
N TYR A 221 4.63 -1.95 19.60
CA TYR A 221 3.44 -2.44 18.91
C TYR A 221 3.58 -3.93 18.52
N ASN A 222 4.75 -4.37 18.12
CA ASN A 222 5.03 -5.78 17.86
C ASN A 222 4.83 -6.64 19.11
N ARG A 223 5.33 -6.19 20.28
CA ARG A 223 5.14 -6.88 21.57
C ARG A 223 3.67 -7.01 21.96
N ARG A 224 2.84 -6.00 21.62
CA ARG A 224 1.43 -5.92 21.94
C ARG A 224 0.51 -6.33 20.78
N SER A 225 1.02 -6.96 19.74
CA SER A 225 0.32 -7.19 18.46
C SER A 225 -1.08 -7.78 18.59
N ALA A 226 -1.29 -8.71 19.54
CA ALA A 226 -2.59 -9.35 19.79
C ALA A 226 -3.64 -8.42 20.43
N THR A 227 -3.24 -7.26 20.99
CA THR A 227 -4.11 -6.36 21.75
C THR A 227 -4.26 -4.99 21.10
N LEU A 228 -3.65 -4.77 19.94
CA LEU A 228 -3.72 -3.49 19.23
C LEU A 228 -5.14 -3.15 18.81
N SER A 229 -5.56 -1.92 19.15
CA SER A 229 -6.78 -1.33 18.61
C SER A 229 -6.70 -1.18 17.09
N LYS A 230 -7.82 -0.96 16.43
CA LYS A 230 -7.86 -0.74 14.98
C LYS A 230 -6.99 0.45 14.56
N LYS A 231 -7.04 1.57 15.31
CA LYS A 231 -6.19 2.74 15.06
C LYS A 231 -4.70 2.39 15.16
N GLU A 232 -4.30 1.65 16.18
CA GLU A 232 -2.90 1.23 16.35
C GLU A 232 -2.44 0.29 15.24
N GLN A 233 -3.31 -0.62 14.76
CA GLN A 233 -3.01 -1.47 13.60
C GLN A 233 -2.78 -0.64 12.33
N ASP A 234 -3.57 0.41 12.11
CA ASP A 234 -3.40 1.31 10.97
C ASP A 234 -2.14 2.18 11.16
N THR A 235 -1.87 2.69 12.36
CA THR A 235 -0.59 3.36 12.70
C THR A 235 0.61 2.45 12.42
N MET A 236 0.53 1.16 12.75
CA MET A 236 1.62 0.22 12.48
C MET A 236 1.91 0.05 10.99
N LYS A 237 0.87 0.05 10.14
CA LYS A 237 1.06 0.02 8.68
C LYS A 237 1.79 1.26 8.18
N ASP A 238 1.40 2.43 8.69
CA ASP A 238 2.03 3.69 8.31
C ASP A 238 3.48 3.78 8.82
N MET A 239 3.74 3.30 10.05
CA MET A 239 5.11 3.19 10.60
C MET A 239 6.04 2.33 9.74
N LYS A 240 5.56 1.23 9.16
CA LYS A 240 6.37 0.39 8.24
C LYS A 240 6.84 1.17 7.01
N ILE A 241 5.99 2.05 6.48
CA ILE A 241 6.36 2.89 5.32
C ILE A 241 7.34 4.00 5.73
N VAL A 242 7.17 4.57 6.91
CA VAL A 242 8.13 5.54 7.46
C VAL A 242 9.48 4.87 7.75
N GLN A 243 9.48 3.65 8.29
CA GLN A 243 10.70 2.86 8.50
C GLN A 243 11.46 2.66 7.18
N GLU A 244 10.77 2.30 6.11
CA GLU A 244 11.36 2.20 4.77
C GLU A 244 11.93 3.55 4.31
N MET A 245 11.19 4.64 4.50
CA MET A 245 11.65 5.99 4.13
C MET A 245 12.96 6.36 4.85
N TYR A 246 13.03 6.14 6.17
CA TYR A 246 14.26 6.38 6.95
C TYR A 246 15.41 5.44 6.55
N ALA A 247 15.11 4.16 6.29
CA ALA A 247 16.12 3.20 5.84
C ALA A 247 16.77 3.62 4.52
N ARG A 248 16.01 4.26 3.63
CA ARG A 248 16.48 4.83 2.37
C ARG A 248 17.24 6.14 2.52
N GLY A 249 17.42 6.65 3.74
CA GLY A 249 18.13 7.90 4.04
C GLY A 249 17.28 9.17 3.84
N PHE A 250 15.96 9.07 3.69
CA PHE A 250 15.07 10.21 3.67
C PHE A 250 14.60 10.54 5.09
N GLU A 251 14.37 11.83 5.35
CA GLU A 251 14.01 12.34 6.66
C GLU A 251 12.81 13.27 6.59
N PHE A 252 12.18 13.50 7.75
CA PHE A 252 11.23 14.59 7.89
C PHE A 252 11.95 15.90 8.22
N GLU A 253 11.47 17.00 7.63
CA GLU A 253 11.81 18.34 8.06
C GLU A 253 10.99 18.69 9.30
N PRO A 254 11.58 19.29 10.35
CA PRO A 254 10.81 19.78 11.48
C PRO A 254 9.66 20.67 11.03
N LEU A 255 8.51 20.52 11.69
CA LEU A 255 7.32 21.28 11.35
C LEU A 255 7.52 22.76 11.69
N ASP A 256 7.46 23.61 10.68
CA ASP A 256 7.52 25.07 10.79
C ASP A 256 6.11 25.62 10.55
N ILE A 257 5.49 26.21 11.57
CA ILE A 257 4.11 26.72 11.52
C ILE A 257 3.90 27.81 10.47
N TYR A 258 4.96 28.50 10.06
CA TYR A 258 4.91 29.56 9.04
C TYR A 258 5.06 29.04 7.61
N LYS A 259 5.50 27.79 7.42
CA LYS A 259 5.70 27.15 6.11
C LYS A 259 4.77 25.97 5.88
N ALA A 260 4.44 25.24 6.94
CA ALA A 260 3.64 24.03 6.84
C ALA A 260 2.24 24.33 6.28
N GLN A 261 1.74 23.43 5.45
CA GLN A 261 0.35 23.46 4.99
C GLN A 261 -0.58 22.78 5.98
N ALA A 262 -1.88 23.04 5.87
CA ALA A 262 -2.88 22.44 6.74
C ALA A 262 -2.90 20.90 6.63
N THR A 263 -2.95 20.37 5.39
CA THR A 263 -3.21 18.93 5.13
C THR A 263 -2.24 18.28 4.14
N LYS A 264 -1.32 19.05 3.53
CA LYS A 264 -0.42 18.53 2.48
C LYS A 264 1.03 18.54 2.94
N PHE A 265 1.73 17.46 2.65
CA PHE A 265 3.18 17.38 2.81
C PHE A 265 3.90 18.31 1.81
N LEU A 266 5.00 18.90 2.24
CA LEU A 266 5.87 19.71 1.40
C LEU A 266 7.27 19.08 1.32
N ILE A 267 7.94 19.28 0.20
CA ILE A 267 9.38 18.97 0.08
C ILE A 267 10.14 20.26 0.33
N VAL A 268 10.88 20.31 1.43
CA VAL A 268 11.67 21.46 1.88
C VAL A 268 13.08 20.98 2.19
N ASN A 269 14.09 21.64 1.65
CA ASN A 269 15.52 21.32 1.87
C ASN A 269 15.88 19.85 1.59
N GLY A 270 15.18 19.18 0.66
CA GLY A 270 15.40 17.76 0.37
C GLY A 270 14.83 16.81 1.42
N LYS A 271 13.99 17.29 2.32
CA LYS A 271 13.27 16.53 3.35
C LYS A 271 11.76 16.71 3.18
N LEU A 272 10.99 15.90 3.88
CA LEU A 272 9.53 15.92 3.82
C LEU A 272 8.97 16.64 5.05
N MET A 273 8.42 17.85 4.87
CA MET A 273 7.74 18.58 5.95
C MET A 273 6.31 18.07 6.10
N PRO A 274 5.91 17.57 7.29
CA PRO A 274 4.56 17.12 7.55
C PRO A 274 3.55 18.29 7.58
N PRO A 275 2.25 18.03 7.33
CA PRO A 275 1.20 19.03 7.48
C PRO A 275 0.87 19.26 8.96
N LEU A 276 0.22 20.39 9.23
CA LEU A 276 -0.28 20.69 10.59
C LEU A 276 -1.27 19.63 11.10
N SER A 277 -2.10 19.08 10.23
CA SER A 277 -3.06 18.02 10.58
C SER A 277 -2.42 16.70 11.04
N SER A 278 -1.09 16.54 10.86
CA SER A 278 -0.35 15.38 11.37
C SER A 278 -0.10 15.41 12.88
N ILE A 279 -0.31 16.57 13.52
CA ILE A 279 -0.22 16.72 14.98
C ILE A 279 -1.42 16.04 15.62
N ASP A 280 -1.17 15.16 16.59
CA ASP A 280 -2.24 14.46 17.27
C ASP A 280 -3.22 15.42 17.96
N GLY A 281 -4.50 15.21 17.72
CA GLY A 281 -5.58 16.07 18.21
C GLY A 281 -5.88 17.33 17.38
N MET A 282 -5.09 17.61 16.33
CA MET A 282 -5.34 18.72 15.41
C MET A 282 -6.17 18.23 14.21
N GLY A 283 -7.48 18.48 14.20
CA GLY A 283 -8.34 18.21 13.05
C GLY A 283 -8.08 19.18 11.89
N GLU A 284 -8.51 18.82 10.67
CA GLU A 284 -8.28 19.60 9.44
C GLU A 284 -8.69 21.08 9.58
N LYS A 285 -9.86 21.36 10.13
CA LYS A 285 -10.33 22.75 10.33
C LYS A 285 -9.42 23.57 11.25
N ALA A 286 -8.88 22.95 12.30
CA ALA A 286 -7.95 23.61 13.20
C ALA A 286 -6.60 23.83 12.49
N ALA A 287 -6.13 22.87 11.71
CA ALA A 287 -4.93 23.00 10.90
C ALA A 287 -5.06 24.12 9.85
N GLU A 288 -6.21 24.22 9.19
CA GLU A 288 -6.53 25.31 8.26
C GLU A 288 -6.50 26.68 8.95
N ALA A 289 -7.10 26.78 10.14
CA ALA A 289 -7.12 28.01 10.93
C ALA A 289 -5.70 28.45 11.36
N VAL A 290 -4.86 27.49 11.78
CA VAL A 290 -3.44 27.76 12.10
C VAL A 290 -2.68 28.20 10.85
N ALA A 291 -2.80 27.48 9.72
CA ALA A 291 -2.13 27.82 8.49
C ALA A 291 -2.52 29.20 7.96
N GLU A 292 -3.80 29.59 8.10
CA GLU A 292 -4.26 30.92 7.66
C GLU A 292 -3.75 32.03 8.58
N ALA A 293 -3.89 31.86 9.91
CA ALA A 293 -3.43 32.84 10.88
C ALA A 293 -1.90 33.05 10.84
N SER A 294 -1.14 32.02 10.45
CA SER A 294 0.32 32.12 10.33
C SER A 294 0.80 33.01 9.16
N LYS A 295 -0.08 33.31 8.20
CA LYS A 295 0.22 34.24 7.11
C LYS A 295 0.24 35.70 7.55
N ASP A 296 -0.43 36.04 8.66
CA ASP A 296 -0.54 37.41 9.18
C ASP A 296 0.67 37.84 10.01
N GLY A 297 1.79 37.11 9.90
CA GLY A 297 3.04 37.42 10.57
C GLY A 297 3.32 36.59 11.82
N THR A 298 4.48 36.85 12.45
CA THR A 298 4.96 36.08 13.60
C THR A 298 4.06 36.22 14.84
N TYR A 299 4.00 35.16 15.61
CA TYR A 299 3.32 35.17 16.91
C TYR A 299 4.23 35.72 17.99
N LEU A 300 3.66 36.51 18.91
CA LEU A 300 4.39 37.14 20.00
C LEU A 300 4.46 36.25 21.25
N SER A 301 3.49 35.35 21.41
CA SER A 301 3.40 34.42 22.55
C SER A 301 2.43 33.29 22.28
N LEU A 302 2.36 32.31 23.19
CA LEU A 302 1.35 31.24 23.17
C LEU A 302 -0.08 31.80 23.29
N ASP A 303 -0.26 32.87 24.07
CA ASP A 303 -1.57 33.55 24.19
C ASP A 303 -2.00 34.20 22.88
N ASP A 304 -1.09 34.88 22.19
CA ASP A 304 -1.31 35.44 20.85
C ASP A 304 -1.61 34.35 19.83
N PHE A 305 -0.81 33.27 19.81
CA PHE A 305 -1.07 32.09 18.98
C PHE A 305 -2.49 31.55 19.21
N ARG A 306 -2.87 31.32 20.47
CA ARG A 306 -4.19 30.82 20.84
C ARG A 306 -5.31 31.74 20.39
N GLN A 307 -5.15 33.05 20.58
CA GLN A 307 -6.14 34.05 20.22
C GLN A 307 -6.38 34.11 18.71
N ARG A 308 -5.31 34.06 17.92
CA ARG A 308 -5.38 34.17 16.46
C ARG A 308 -5.84 32.87 15.80
N THR A 309 -5.34 31.72 16.25
CA THR A 309 -5.63 30.42 15.64
C THR A 309 -6.88 29.74 16.17
N LYS A 310 -7.35 30.10 17.38
CA LYS A 310 -8.42 29.42 18.11
C LYS A 310 -8.09 27.94 18.42
N ALA A 311 -6.82 27.56 18.38
CA ALA A 311 -6.39 26.21 18.74
C ALA A 311 -6.74 25.87 20.18
N SER A 312 -7.08 24.61 20.45
CA SER A 312 -7.38 24.15 21.79
C SER A 312 -6.13 24.14 22.67
N LYS A 313 -6.32 24.28 23.99
CA LYS A 313 -5.19 24.21 24.91
C LYS A 313 -4.40 22.92 24.76
N THR A 314 -5.08 21.78 24.63
CA THR A 314 -4.44 20.47 24.45
C THR A 314 -3.52 20.45 23.22
N VAL A 315 -3.97 20.98 22.08
CA VAL A 315 -3.16 21.07 20.86
C VAL A 315 -1.94 21.95 21.07
N ILE A 316 -2.10 23.10 21.73
CA ILE A 316 -0.99 24.02 22.04
C ILE A 316 0.02 23.33 22.95
N ASP A 317 -0.44 22.67 24.01
CA ASP A 317 0.43 21.94 24.95
C ASP A 317 1.22 20.85 24.21
N THR A 318 0.57 20.08 23.34
CA THR A 318 1.23 19.08 22.46
C THR A 318 2.27 19.74 21.54
N MET A 319 1.95 20.87 20.90
CA MET A 319 2.90 21.58 20.04
C MET A 319 4.12 22.12 20.79
N VAL A 320 3.93 22.54 22.05
CA VAL A 320 5.04 22.95 22.92
C VAL A 320 5.91 21.75 23.30
N GLU A 321 5.30 20.63 23.72
CA GLU A 321 6.02 19.39 24.06
C GLU A 321 6.81 18.84 22.88
N LEU A 322 6.29 18.98 21.66
CA LEU A 322 6.95 18.58 20.41
C LEU A 322 8.03 19.58 19.94
N GLY A 323 8.21 20.69 20.65
CA GLY A 323 9.19 21.72 20.30
C GLY A 323 8.77 22.66 19.16
N ILE A 324 7.55 22.53 18.63
CA ILE A 324 7.06 23.32 17.49
C ILE A 324 6.84 24.78 17.88
N LEU A 325 6.45 25.04 19.12
CA LEU A 325 6.20 26.37 19.69
C LEU A 325 7.16 26.72 20.83
N ALA A 326 8.30 26.03 20.93
CA ALA A 326 9.23 26.18 22.06
C ALA A 326 9.82 27.61 22.20
N ASP A 327 9.91 28.33 21.10
CA ASP A 327 10.49 29.69 21.06
C ASP A 327 9.48 30.78 21.47
N LEU A 328 8.21 30.43 21.69
CA LEU A 328 7.18 31.40 22.07
C LEU A 328 7.07 31.50 23.60
N PRO A 329 7.16 32.74 24.17
CA PRO A 329 6.88 32.94 25.60
C PRO A 329 5.39 32.67 25.89
N ALA A 330 5.08 32.36 27.13
CA ALA A 330 3.72 32.03 27.53
C ALA A 330 2.74 33.22 27.30
N SER A 331 3.16 34.45 27.61
CA SER A 331 2.34 35.66 27.51
C SER A 331 3.14 36.83 26.96
N ASN A 332 2.43 37.81 26.37
CA ASN A 332 3.01 39.10 25.93
C ASN A 332 3.22 40.06 27.12
N GLN A 333 2.76 39.74 28.33
CA GLN A 333 2.94 40.56 29.50
C GLN A 333 4.34 40.35 30.05
N LEU A 334 5.14 41.41 30.09
CA LEU A 334 6.39 41.44 30.85
C LEU A 334 6.03 41.26 32.33
N SER A 335 6.53 40.19 32.94
CA SER A 335 6.42 40.02 34.39
C SER A 335 7.33 41.05 35.07
N LEU A 336 6.78 41.73 36.09
CA LEU A 336 7.56 42.64 36.95
C LEU A 336 8.73 41.93 37.66
N PHE A 337 8.82 40.59 37.55
CA PHE A 337 9.85 39.76 38.18
C PHE A 337 10.92 39.27 37.18
N ASP A 338 10.85 39.68 35.92
CA ASP A 338 11.83 39.34 34.88
C ASP A 338 12.96 40.37 34.77
N PHE A 339 13.14 41.25 35.77
CA PHE A 339 14.22 42.26 35.89
C PHE A 339 15.12 41.95 37.05
#